data_cc541fb690ad3e49b1abf8f3f9a93267
#
_entry.id   cc541fb690ad3e49b1abf8f3f9a93267
#
_cell.length_a   1.000
_cell.length_b   1.000
_cell.length_c   1.000
_cell.angle_alpha   90.00
_cell.angle_beta   90.00
_cell.angle_gamma   90.00
#
_symmetry.space_group_name_H-M   'P 1'
#
loop_
_entity.id
_entity.type
_entity.pdbx_description
1 polymer ?
#
loop_
_entity_poly.entity_id
_entity_poly.type
_entity_poly.pdbx_seq_one_letter_code
_entity_poly.pdbx_strand_id
1 'polypeptide(L)'
;MIKKLLSMACVLALAGTAQAATNWNMSTEQPDNNFLTQNAREFAADIKAATNGELNINVQSNSVLLKRPEVKRGVQQGVVQAGEMLVAAIGNEDPLFEVDSVPFLASSFDQSEKLWKATRPFLAERLDKQGIVLVYGSPWPPQGIYTKKPVEQLSDLAGVRFRAYSPATSRLVSLMGAVPTTVQTPEVPQAFSTGIIDAMLTSPAXGVDSQAWDYVKYYYDAQVFIPQSFVIINKRAFQRLPENVQKAVLDAGARAEERGWAMSREQTSKLTQTMADKGMVVXXXXXXXXXXXXAIGQTMTEEWLKKAGADGQKLLDAYRQP
;
A
#
# COMPACT_ATOMS: atom_id res chain seq x y z
N MET A 1 -42.98 50.56 2.05
CA MET A 1 -41.54 50.73 1.95
C MET A 1 -40.81 49.98 3.04
N ILE A 2 -41.13 50.17 4.29
CA ILE A 2 -40.44 49.54 5.43
C ILE A 2 -40.56 48.01 5.38
N LYS A 3 -41.76 47.49 5.04
CA LYS A 3 -42.00 46.05 4.97
C LYS A 3 -41.15 45.37 3.89
N LYS A 4 -40.94 46.05 2.74
CA LYS A 4 -40.12 45.48 1.67
C LYS A 4 -38.65 45.41 2.06
N LEU A 5 -38.15 46.39 2.79
CA LEU A 5 -36.77 46.44 3.24
C LEU A 5 -36.51 45.29 4.26
N LEU A 6 -37.47 45.05 5.16
CA LEU A 6 -37.36 44.00 6.14
C LEU A 6 -37.32 42.61 5.47
N SER A 7 -38.12 42.41 4.42
CA SER A 7 -38.11 41.13 3.68
C SER A 7 -36.77 40.88 3.01
N MET A 8 -36.18 41.94 2.43
CA MET A 8 -34.85 41.79 1.80
C MET A 8 -33.77 41.46 2.81
N ALA A 9 -33.83 42.06 4.00
CA ALA A 9 -32.86 41.76 5.05
C ALA A 9 -32.93 40.30 5.48
N CYS A 10 -34.11 39.73 5.61
CA CYS A 10 -34.28 38.33 5.97
C CYS A 10 -33.72 37.39 4.90
N VAL A 11 -33.96 37.70 3.62
CA VAL A 11 -33.41 36.88 2.52
C VAL A 11 -31.89 36.89 2.52
N LEU A 12 -31.31 38.07 2.73
CA LEU A 12 -29.85 38.20 2.77
C LEU A 12 -29.24 37.40 3.94
N ALA A 13 -29.90 37.42 5.10
CA ALA A 13 -29.44 36.66 6.26
C ALA A 13 -29.43 35.16 5.99
N LEU A 14 -30.46 34.64 5.31
CA LEU A 14 -30.52 33.23 4.95
C LEU A 14 -29.45 32.86 3.92
N ALA A 15 -29.21 33.75 2.95
CA ALA A 15 -28.20 33.51 1.92
C ALA A 15 -26.79 33.47 2.48
N GLY A 16 -26.54 34.08 3.65
CA GLY A 16 -25.21 34.16 4.23
C GLY A 16 -24.82 32.95 5.07
N THR A 17 -25.65 31.87 5.16
CA THR A 17 -25.37 30.78 6.04
C THR A 17 -24.65 29.57 5.35
N ALA A 18 -24.51 29.63 4.03
CA ALA A 18 -23.86 28.55 3.30
C ALA A 18 -22.35 28.54 3.59
N GLN A 19 -21.79 27.36 3.88
CA GLN A 19 -20.37 27.21 4.14
C GLN A 19 -19.63 26.76 2.87
N ALA A 20 -18.42 27.24 2.71
CA ALA A 20 -17.57 26.84 1.59
C ALA A 20 -17.11 25.39 1.77
N ALA A 21 -17.00 24.69 0.67
CA ALA A 21 -16.50 23.33 0.67
C ALA A 21 -15.01 23.32 1.01
N THR A 22 -14.57 22.25 1.67
CA THR A 22 -13.16 21.97 1.90
C THR A 22 -12.66 21.03 0.81
N ASN A 23 -11.53 21.36 0.22
CA ASN A 23 -10.95 20.56 -0.85
C ASN A 23 -9.57 20.06 -0.42
N TRP A 24 -9.35 18.76 -0.50
CA TRP A 24 -8.07 18.12 -0.19
C TRP A 24 -7.49 17.50 -1.45
N ASN A 25 -6.17 17.45 -1.52
CA ASN A 25 -5.47 16.64 -2.50
C ASN A 25 -4.95 15.37 -1.84
N MET A 26 -5.10 14.25 -2.55
CA MET A 26 -4.58 12.96 -2.11
C MET A 26 -3.63 12.41 -3.17
N SER A 27 -2.43 12.08 -2.74
CA SER A 27 -1.42 11.49 -3.62
C SER A 27 -1.52 9.98 -3.58
N THR A 28 -1.60 9.33 -4.74
CA THR A 28 -1.46 7.89 -4.85
C THR A 28 -0.41 7.56 -5.89
N GLU A 29 0.26 6.45 -5.71
CA GLU A 29 1.37 6.05 -6.58
C GLU A 29 0.91 5.32 -7.82
N GLN A 30 -0.11 4.50 -7.70
CA GLN A 30 -0.46 3.50 -8.69
C GLN A 30 -1.30 4.08 -9.83
N PRO A 31 -1.34 3.40 -10.97
CA PRO A 31 -2.15 3.90 -12.09
C PRO A 31 -3.65 3.77 -11.81
N ASP A 32 -4.44 4.43 -12.65
CA ASP A 32 -5.89 4.47 -12.46
C ASP A 32 -6.55 3.10 -12.47
N ASN A 33 -5.99 2.15 -13.24
CA ASN A 33 -6.59 0.82 -13.34
C ASN A 33 -6.21 -0.11 -12.20
N ASN A 34 -5.34 0.32 -11.30
CA ASN A 34 -4.98 -0.48 -10.13
C ASN A 34 -6.11 -0.44 -9.10
N PHE A 35 -6.40 -1.57 -8.47
CA PHE A 35 -7.54 -1.64 -7.57
C PHE A 35 -7.36 -0.80 -6.30
N LEU A 36 -6.12 -0.57 -5.86
CA LEU A 36 -5.92 0.32 -4.72
C LEU A 36 -6.32 1.76 -5.07
N THR A 37 -6.00 2.21 -6.28
CA THR A 37 -6.41 3.53 -6.73
C THR A 37 -7.93 3.62 -6.86
N GLN A 38 -8.55 2.57 -7.41
CA GLN A 38 -10.00 2.52 -7.52
C GLN A 38 -10.66 2.59 -6.15
N ASN A 39 -10.10 1.87 -5.17
CA ASN A 39 -10.61 1.90 -3.80
C ASN A 39 -10.46 3.31 -3.19
N ALA A 40 -9.34 3.97 -3.44
CA ALA A 40 -9.15 5.34 -2.95
C ALA A 40 -10.17 6.29 -3.55
N ARG A 41 -10.51 6.13 -4.82
CA ARG A 41 -11.53 6.96 -5.44
C ARG A 41 -12.91 6.68 -4.86
N GLU A 42 -13.21 5.42 -4.53
CA GLU A 42 -14.47 5.10 -3.84
C GLU A 42 -14.51 5.70 -2.44
N PHE A 43 -13.37 5.66 -1.73
CA PHE A 43 -13.25 6.32 -0.44
C PHE A 43 -13.58 7.82 -0.57
N ALA A 44 -13.01 8.48 -1.56
CA ALA A 44 -13.27 9.90 -1.78
C ALA A 44 -14.74 10.15 -2.13
N ALA A 45 -15.33 9.29 -2.97
CA ALA A 45 -16.73 9.43 -3.36
C ALA A 45 -17.67 9.22 -2.17
N ASP A 46 -17.36 8.24 -1.31
CA ASP A 46 -18.15 8.01 -0.09
C ASP A 46 -18.17 9.26 0.79
N ILE A 47 -17.01 9.88 0.95
CA ILE A 47 -16.92 11.08 1.80
C ILE A 47 -17.72 12.23 1.20
N LYS A 48 -17.58 12.43 -0.10
CA LYS A 48 -18.33 13.50 -0.76
C LYS A 48 -19.83 13.30 -0.58
N ALA A 49 -20.30 12.05 -0.78
CA ALA A 49 -21.72 11.75 -0.63
C ALA A 49 -22.17 11.94 0.82
N ALA A 50 -21.40 11.42 1.79
CA ALA A 50 -21.78 11.46 3.19
C ALA A 50 -21.78 12.88 3.75
N THR A 51 -21.04 13.80 3.14
CA THR A 51 -20.91 15.17 3.63
C THR A 51 -21.62 16.18 2.72
N ASN A 52 -22.40 15.71 1.74
CA ASN A 52 -23.06 16.59 0.75
C ASN A 52 -22.06 17.55 0.12
N GLY A 53 -20.86 17.06 -0.19
CA GLY A 53 -19.83 17.87 -0.84
C GLY A 53 -19.08 18.83 0.08
N GLU A 54 -19.31 18.75 1.37
CA GLU A 54 -18.59 19.61 2.31
C GLU A 54 -17.10 19.30 2.31
N LEU A 55 -16.73 18.04 2.13
CA LEU A 55 -15.33 17.64 1.94
C LEU A 55 -15.19 16.91 0.61
N ASN A 56 -14.31 17.42 -0.23
CA ASN A 56 -13.99 16.85 -1.53
C ASN A 56 -12.53 16.46 -1.53
N ILE A 57 -12.24 15.21 -1.85
CA ILE A 57 -10.87 14.72 -1.93
C ILE A 57 -10.53 14.44 -3.39
N ASN A 58 -9.55 15.16 -3.91
CA ASN A 58 -9.10 15.05 -5.29
C ASN A 58 -7.94 14.04 -5.34
N VAL A 59 -8.23 12.84 -5.85
CA VAL A 59 -7.24 11.75 -5.90
C VAL A 59 -6.41 11.88 -7.16
N GLN A 60 -5.08 12.02 -6.98
CA GLN A 60 -4.13 12.16 -8.08
C GLN A 60 -3.27 10.90 -8.14
N SER A 61 -3.38 10.17 -9.23
CA SER A 61 -2.71 8.87 -9.41
C SER A 61 -1.32 9.01 -10.03
N ASN A 62 -0.66 7.89 -10.23
CA ASN A 62 0.60 7.78 -10.96
C ASN A 62 1.75 8.58 -10.37
N SER A 63 1.74 8.84 -9.06
CA SER A 63 2.81 9.59 -8.40
C SER A 63 2.98 11.00 -8.96
N VAL A 64 1.93 11.58 -9.56
CA VAL A 64 2.08 12.91 -10.16
C VAL A 64 2.32 14.00 -9.12
N LEU A 65 1.78 13.84 -7.90
CA LEU A 65 2.01 14.83 -6.85
C LEU A 65 3.29 14.56 -6.07
N LEU A 66 3.48 13.31 -5.63
CA LEU A 66 4.63 12.94 -4.79
C LEU A 66 5.09 11.54 -5.17
N LYS A 67 6.40 11.33 -5.19
CA LYS A 67 6.97 10.00 -5.33
C LYS A 67 6.89 9.26 -4.00
N ARG A 68 6.90 7.92 -4.05
CA ARG A 68 6.74 7.10 -2.84
C ARG A 68 7.58 7.54 -1.65
N PRO A 69 8.88 7.80 -1.81
CA PRO A 69 9.68 8.18 -0.63
C PRO A 69 9.29 9.51 -0.01
N GLU A 70 8.50 10.32 -0.71
CA GLU A 70 8.13 11.67 -0.26
C GLU A 70 6.73 11.74 0.32
N VAL A 71 5.94 10.65 0.23
CA VAL A 71 4.50 10.73 0.55
C VAL A 71 4.27 11.02 2.03
N LYS A 72 4.92 10.25 2.92
CA LYS A 72 4.70 10.45 4.34
C LYS A 72 5.08 11.86 4.78
N ARG A 73 6.24 12.33 4.33
CA ARG A 73 6.69 13.67 4.68
C ARG A 73 5.77 14.74 4.11
N GLY A 74 5.31 14.55 2.87
CA GLY A 74 4.38 15.51 2.26
C GLY A 74 3.07 15.62 3.02
N VAL A 75 2.54 14.49 3.48
CA VAL A 75 1.34 14.50 4.32
C VAL A 75 1.64 15.16 5.66
N GLN A 76 2.75 14.78 6.29
CA GLN A 76 3.13 15.32 7.58
C GLN A 76 3.26 16.84 7.54
N GLN A 77 3.84 17.37 6.48
CA GLN A 77 4.07 18.79 6.32
C GLN A 77 2.89 19.54 5.70
N GLY A 78 1.85 18.83 5.27
CA GLY A 78 0.68 19.47 4.69
C GLY A 78 0.84 19.89 3.24
N VAL A 79 1.85 19.36 2.54
CA VAL A 79 1.99 19.59 1.10
C VAL A 79 0.77 19.02 0.36
N VAL A 80 0.34 17.85 0.78
CA VAL A 80 -0.97 17.28 0.45
C VAL A 80 -1.67 16.95 1.75
N GLN A 81 -2.99 16.84 1.74
CA GLN A 81 -3.73 16.51 2.96
C GLN A 81 -3.82 15.00 3.19
N ALA A 82 -3.71 14.22 2.12
CA ALA A 82 -3.83 12.76 2.23
C ALA A 82 -2.86 12.10 1.27
N GLY A 83 -2.50 10.85 1.59
CA GLY A 83 -1.63 10.08 0.72
C GLY A 83 -1.82 8.60 0.94
N GLU A 84 -1.60 7.84 -0.13
CA GLU A 84 -1.58 6.38 -0.07
C GLU A 84 -0.18 5.91 -0.42
N MET A 85 0.37 5.02 0.40
CA MET A 85 1.71 4.52 0.14
C MET A 85 1.88 3.14 0.75
N LEU A 86 2.88 2.43 0.25
CA LEU A 86 3.28 1.14 0.79
C LEU A 86 3.84 1.33 2.21
N VAL A 87 3.31 0.57 3.16
CA VAL A 87 3.72 0.71 4.57
C VAL A 87 5.22 0.42 4.73
N ALA A 88 5.71 -0.65 4.11
CA ALA A 88 7.10 -1.07 4.27
C ALA A 88 8.10 -0.08 3.69
N ALA A 89 7.66 0.87 2.86
CA ALA A 89 8.58 1.85 2.28
C ALA A 89 9.26 2.69 3.36
N ILE A 90 8.64 2.83 4.53
CA ILE A 90 9.24 3.58 5.64
C ILE A 90 9.74 2.67 6.75
N GLY A 91 10.05 1.43 6.41
CA GLY A 91 10.58 0.48 7.39
C GLY A 91 11.90 0.91 8.01
N ASN A 92 12.68 1.74 7.31
CA ASN A 92 13.94 2.25 7.88
C ASN A 92 13.71 3.25 9.00
N GLU A 93 12.51 3.85 9.12
CA GLU A 93 12.21 4.76 10.22
C GLU A 93 11.86 4.01 11.49
N ASP A 94 11.21 2.86 11.36
CA ASP A 94 10.76 2.07 12.50
C ASP A 94 10.48 0.66 11.98
N PRO A 95 11.09 -0.36 12.57
CA PRO A 95 10.90 -1.72 12.06
C PRO A 95 9.46 -2.21 12.11
N LEU A 96 8.59 -1.63 12.95
CA LEU A 96 7.20 -2.06 12.96
C LEU A 96 6.51 -1.82 11.61
N PHE A 97 6.97 -0.83 10.84
CA PHE A 97 6.40 -0.57 9.51
C PHE A 97 6.74 -1.65 8.48
N GLU A 98 7.73 -2.51 8.76
CA GLU A 98 8.09 -3.54 7.78
C GLU A 98 7.69 -4.96 8.17
N VAL A 99 6.89 -5.12 9.23
CA VAL A 99 6.56 -6.47 9.72
C VAL A 99 5.83 -7.30 8.67
N ASP A 100 4.97 -6.67 7.85
CA ASP A 100 4.22 -7.42 6.84
C ASP A 100 5.11 -7.92 5.70
N SER A 101 6.34 -7.46 5.62
CA SER A 101 7.29 -7.87 4.58
C SER A 101 8.30 -8.90 5.07
N VAL A 102 8.10 -9.44 6.25
CA VAL A 102 8.93 -10.56 6.74
C VAL A 102 8.45 -11.82 6.03
N PRO A 103 9.31 -12.49 5.24
CA PRO A 103 8.84 -13.59 4.42
C PRO A 103 8.25 -14.72 5.26
N PHE A 104 7.09 -15.19 4.84
CA PHE A 104 6.39 -16.35 5.40
C PHE A 104 5.92 -16.17 6.84
N LEU A 105 5.99 -14.96 7.38
CA LEU A 105 5.38 -14.69 8.68
C LEU A 105 3.85 -14.72 8.53
N ALA A 106 3.32 -14.09 7.49
CA ALA A 106 1.89 -14.12 7.18
C ALA A 106 1.76 -14.09 5.66
N SER A 107 1.48 -15.25 5.06
CA SER A 107 1.47 -15.36 3.60
C SER A 107 0.12 -15.77 3.01
N SER A 108 -0.89 -16.04 3.86
CA SER A 108 -2.26 -16.19 3.39
C SER A 108 -3.05 -14.92 3.74
N PHE A 109 -4.17 -14.70 3.05
CA PHE A 109 -5.01 -13.54 3.37
C PHE A 109 -5.52 -13.58 4.81
N ASP A 110 -5.90 -14.75 5.31
CA ASP A 110 -6.38 -14.85 6.68
C ASP A 110 -5.28 -14.49 7.68
N GLN A 111 -4.05 -15.02 7.46
CA GLN A 111 -2.92 -14.67 8.31
C GLN A 111 -2.59 -13.19 8.22
N SER A 112 -2.61 -12.64 7.02
CA SER A 112 -2.28 -11.25 6.80
C SER A 112 -3.28 -10.32 7.48
N GLU A 113 -4.56 -10.67 7.43
CA GLU A 113 -5.59 -9.88 8.10
C GLU A 113 -5.38 -9.87 9.61
N LYS A 114 -5.04 -11.04 10.15
CA LYS A 114 -4.74 -11.17 11.58
C LYS A 114 -3.51 -10.35 11.95
N LEU A 115 -2.47 -10.40 11.11
CA LEU A 115 -1.26 -9.61 11.36
C LEU A 115 -1.56 -8.12 11.30
N TRP A 116 -2.38 -7.69 10.33
CA TRP A 116 -2.74 -6.27 10.21
C TRP A 116 -3.49 -5.79 11.44
N LYS A 117 -4.41 -6.59 11.95
CA LYS A 117 -5.14 -6.23 13.17
C LYS A 117 -4.20 -6.04 14.36
N ALA A 118 -3.17 -6.89 14.46
CA ALA A 118 -2.18 -6.75 15.52
C ALA A 118 -1.27 -5.53 15.32
N THR A 119 -0.96 -5.22 14.07
CA THR A 119 0.01 -4.17 13.71
C THR A 119 -0.58 -2.78 13.78
N ARG A 120 -1.83 -2.65 13.31
CA ARG A 120 -2.45 -1.33 13.07
C ARG A 120 -2.39 -0.40 14.28
N PRO A 121 -2.73 -0.85 15.49
CA PRO A 121 -2.69 0.08 16.63
C PRO A 121 -1.30 0.65 16.90
N PHE A 122 -0.25 -0.15 16.74
CA PHE A 122 1.12 0.34 16.90
C PHE A 122 1.45 1.41 15.87
N LEU A 123 1.08 1.16 14.61
CA LEU A 123 1.38 2.12 13.54
C LEU A 123 0.58 3.41 13.72
N ALA A 124 -0.68 3.29 14.10
CA ALA A 124 -1.52 4.46 14.32
C ALA A 124 -0.93 5.36 15.40
N GLU A 125 -0.41 4.76 16.48
CA GLU A 125 0.19 5.52 17.56
C GLU A 125 1.47 6.23 17.10
N ARG A 126 2.34 5.51 16.38
CA ARG A 126 3.57 6.12 15.85
C ARG A 126 3.25 7.32 14.97
N LEU A 127 2.30 7.13 14.07
CA LEU A 127 1.95 8.19 13.13
C LEU A 127 1.28 9.37 13.83
N ASP A 128 0.43 9.09 14.83
CA ASP A 128 -0.23 10.15 15.58
C ASP A 128 0.79 11.08 16.23
N LYS A 129 1.87 10.53 16.75
CA LYS A 129 2.93 11.34 17.36
C LYS A 129 3.64 12.22 16.36
N GLN A 130 3.53 11.88 15.07
CA GLN A 130 4.15 12.65 13.99
C GLN A 130 3.17 13.57 13.27
N GLY A 131 1.97 13.73 13.83
CA GLY A 131 0.97 14.62 13.23
C GLY A 131 0.24 14.01 12.05
N ILE A 132 0.09 12.68 12.04
CA ILE A 132 -0.52 11.95 10.95
C ILE A 132 -1.61 11.02 11.50
N VAL A 133 -2.75 10.96 10.80
CA VAL A 133 -3.85 10.05 11.15
C VAL A 133 -3.82 8.88 10.17
N LEU A 134 -3.78 7.66 10.69
CA LEU A 134 -3.92 6.44 9.88
C LEU A 134 -5.40 6.17 9.67
N VAL A 135 -5.84 6.16 8.43
CA VAL A 135 -7.27 6.05 8.13
C VAL A 135 -7.66 4.63 7.76
N TYR A 136 -6.95 4.00 6.82
CA TYR A 136 -7.23 2.59 6.49
C TYR A 136 -5.99 1.95 5.86
N GLY A 137 -5.97 0.61 5.94
CA GLY A 137 -4.99 -0.18 5.23
C GLY A 137 -5.64 -0.96 4.10
N SER A 138 -4.85 -1.36 3.12
CA SER A 138 -5.33 -2.13 1.99
C SER A 138 -4.23 -3.10 1.55
N PRO A 139 -4.53 -4.41 1.47
CA PRO A 139 -3.49 -5.37 1.12
C PRO A 139 -3.29 -5.48 -0.38
N TRP A 140 -2.05 -5.76 -0.76
CA TRP A 140 -1.73 -6.21 -2.10
C TRP A 140 -1.97 -7.71 -2.19
N PRO A 141 -2.03 -8.27 -3.41
CA PRO A 141 -2.00 -9.73 -3.51
C PRO A 141 -0.66 -10.31 -3.02
N PRO A 142 -0.62 -11.60 -2.71
CA PRO A 142 0.63 -12.22 -2.28
C PRO A 142 1.73 -12.03 -3.31
N GLN A 143 2.95 -11.83 -2.83
CA GLN A 143 4.09 -11.49 -3.68
C GLN A 143 4.73 -12.74 -4.29
N GLY A 144 5.07 -12.63 -5.57
CA GLY A 144 5.76 -13.70 -6.29
C GLY A 144 7.02 -13.18 -6.97
N ILE A 145 7.65 -14.05 -7.72
CA ILE A 145 8.95 -13.76 -8.34
C ILE A 145 8.83 -13.82 -9.85
N TYR A 146 9.30 -12.75 -10.50
CA TYR A 146 9.29 -12.61 -11.96
C TYR A 146 10.71 -12.72 -12.48
N THR A 147 10.95 -13.56 -13.48
CA THR A 147 12.28 -13.72 -14.05
C THR A 147 12.22 -13.83 -15.58
N LYS A 148 13.34 -13.47 -16.22
CA LYS A 148 13.49 -13.67 -17.66
C LYS A 148 13.82 -15.13 -17.98
N LYS A 149 14.57 -15.82 -17.12
CA LYS A 149 15.02 -17.20 -17.32
C LYS A 149 14.38 -18.09 -16.27
N PRO A 150 14.23 -19.37 -16.56
CA PRO A 150 13.67 -20.27 -15.55
C PRO A 150 14.57 -20.37 -14.32
N VAL A 151 13.95 -20.57 -13.16
CA VAL A 151 14.63 -20.69 -11.89
C VAL A 151 14.24 -22.04 -11.28
N GLU A 152 15.22 -22.92 -11.10
CA GLU A 152 15.00 -24.23 -10.50
C GLU A 152 15.52 -24.29 -9.08
N GLN A 153 16.56 -23.52 -8.79
CA GLN A 153 17.19 -23.49 -7.47
C GLN A 153 17.61 -22.05 -7.18
N LEU A 154 17.83 -21.78 -5.91
CA LEU A 154 18.12 -20.42 -5.48
C LEU A 154 19.39 -19.88 -6.13
N SER A 155 20.39 -20.73 -6.36
CA SER A 155 21.64 -20.31 -6.99
C SER A 155 21.43 -19.79 -8.41
N ASP A 156 20.31 -20.11 -9.07
CA ASP A 156 20.02 -19.56 -10.38
C ASP A 156 19.79 -18.07 -10.33
N LEU A 157 19.55 -17.53 -9.15
CA LEU A 157 19.35 -16.08 -8.96
C LEU A 157 20.64 -15.34 -8.58
N ALA A 158 21.76 -16.09 -8.39
CA ALA A 158 23.01 -15.46 -7.97
C ALA A 158 23.43 -14.38 -8.96
N GLY A 159 23.67 -13.18 -8.43
CA GLY A 159 24.12 -12.05 -9.23
C GLY A 159 23.09 -11.42 -10.14
N VAL A 160 21.84 -11.91 -10.16
CA VAL A 160 20.77 -11.34 -10.98
C VAL A 160 20.38 -9.98 -10.41
N ARG A 161 20.25 -8.98 -11.28
CA ARG A 161 19.81 -7.65 -10.85
C ARG A 161 18.30 -7.70 -10.64
N PHE A 162 17.89 -7.50 -9.42
CA PHE A 162 16.58 -7.86 -8.93
C PHE A 162 15.91 -6.65 -8.31
N ARG A 163 14.77 -6.25 -8.84
CA ARG A 163 14.07 -5.09 -8.32
C ARG A 163 13.66 -5.31 -6.87
N ALA A 164 13.99 -4.32 -6.05
CA ALA A 164 13.47 -4.20 -4.70
C ALA A 164 12.72 -2.87 -4.60
N TYR A 165 11.78 -2.77 -3.67
CA TYR A 165 10.96 -1.57 -3.56
C TYR A 165 10.86 -1.07 -2.11
N SER A 166 11.57 -1.70 -1.19
CA SER A 166 11.55 -1.35 0.23
C SER A 166 12.84 -1.86 0.89
N PRO A 167 13.16 -1.37 2.09
CA PRO A 167 14.32 -1.93 2.80
C PRO A 167 14.21 -3.43 3.02
N ALA A 168 13.02 -3.93 3.37
CA ALA A 168 12.84 -5.36 3.62
C ALA A 168 13.04 -6.18 2.35
N THR A 169 12.49 -5.73 1.21
CA THR A 169 12.69 -6.49 -0.03
C THR A 169 14.13 -6.43 -0.50
N SER A 170 14.85 -5.34 -0.26
CA SER A 170 16.28 -5.28 -0.54
C SER A 170 17.04 -6.33 0.27
N ARG A 171 16.71 -6.45 1.55
CA ARG A 171 17.35 -7.45 2.40
C ARG A 171 17.06 -8.87 1.92
N LEU A 172 15.79 -9.12 1.57
CA LEU A 172 15.39 -10.44 1.07
C LEU A 172 16.17 -10.79 -0.20
N VAL A 173 16.26 -9.86 -1.14
CA VAL A 173 16.98 -10.09 -2.39
C VAL A 173 18.45 -10.40 -2.11
N SER A 174 19.07 -9.64 -1.20
CA SER A 174 20.47 -9.90 -0.81
C SER A 174 20.64 -11.31 -0.23
N LEU A 175 19.72 -11.72 0.62
CA LEU A 175 19.79 -13.05 1.23
C LEU A 175 19.57 -14.17 0.21
N MET A 176 18.89 -13.87 -0.90
CA MET A 176 18.74 -14.82 -1.99
C MET A 176 20.00 -14.93 -2.87
N GLY A 177 20.99 -14.06 -2.65
CA GLY A 177 22.20 -14.04 -3.46
C GLY A 177 22.12 -13.18 -4.70
N ALA A 178 20.98 -12.50 -4.90
CA ALA A 178 20.80 -11.59 -6.04
C ALA A 178 21.26 -10.18 -5.66
N VAL A 179 21.25 -9.29 -6.64
CA VAL A 179 21.68 -7.90 -6.45
C VAL A 179 20.45 -6.99 -6.38
N PRO A 180 20.14 -6.45 -5.20
CA PRO A 180 18.96 -5.59 -5.10
C PRO A 180 19.17 -4.25 -5.76
N THR A 181 18.19 -3.81 -6.53
CA THR A 181 18.19 -2.53 -7.21
C THR A 181 16.83 -1.89 -6.96
N THR A 182 16.82 -0.73 -6.31
CA THR A 182 15.55 -0.07 -5.95
C THR A 182 14.97 0.62 -7.18
N VAL A 183 13.75 0.22 -7.55
CA VAL A 183 13.03 0.79 -8.69
C VAL A 183 11.58 0.97 -8.26
N GLN A 184 11.06 2.19 -8.40
CA GLN A 184 9.68 2.46 -8.03
C GLN A 184 8.73 2.06 -9.16
N THR A 185 7.45 1.85 -8.81
CA THR A 185 6.48 1.26 -9.73
C THR A 185 6.45 1.89 -11.13
N PRO A 186 6.37 3.23 -11.27
CA PRO A 186 6.27 3.78 -12.63
C PRO A 186 7.50 3.55 -13.49
N GLU A 187 8.63 3.23 -12.88
CA GLU A 187 9.91 3.07 -13.58
C GLU A 187 10.19 1.63 -14.01
N VAL A 188 9.36 0.68 -13.59
CA VAL A 188 9.68 -0.75 -13.78
C VAL A 188 9.80 -1.13 -15.26
N PRO A 189 8.85 -0.76 -16.15
CA PRO A 189 9.02 -1.21 -17.54
C PRO A 189 10.31 -0.71 -18.18
N GLN A 190 10.68 0.54 -17.93
CA GLN A 190 11.91 1.08 -18.51
C GLN A 190 13.15 0.45 -17.90
N ALA A 191 13.11 0.16 -16.60
CA ALA A 191 14.25 -0.50 -15.93
C ALA A 191 14.52 -1.87 -16.55
N PHE A 192 13.49 -2.61 -16.90
CA PHE A 192 13.67 -3.88 -17.61
C PHE A 192 14.19 -3.66 -19.04
N SER A 193 13.64 -2.70 -19.77
CA SER A 193 14.03 -2.50 -21.17
C SER A 193 15.46 -1.98 -21.28
N THR A 194 15.95 -1.22 -20.31
CA THR A 194 17.33 -0.71 -20.34
C THR A 194 18.32 -1.63 -19.62
N GLY A 195 17.86 -2.75 -19.07
CA GLY A 195 18.74 -3.70 -18.42
C GLY A 195 19.19 -3.34 -17.01
N ILE A 196 18.53 -2.36 -16.40
CA ILE A 196 18.84 -2.02 -15.01
C ILE A 196 18.43 -3.16 -14.08
N ILE A 197 17.34 -3.85 -14.40
CA ILE A 197 16.89 -5.03 -13.66
C ILE A 197 16.58 -6.16 -14.64
N ASP A 198 16.70 -7.40 -14.16
CA ASP A 198 16.38 -8.60 -14.93
C ASP A 198 15.36 -9.50 -14.22
N ALA A 199 14.96 -9.12 -13.01
CA ALA A 199 13.98 -9.87 -12.22
C ALA A 199 13.34 -8.93 -11.23
N MET A 200 12.22 -9.39 -10.63
CA MET A 200 11.58 -8.60 -9.58
C MET A 200 10.74 -9.49 -8.68
N LEU A 201 10.54 -9.02 -7.45
CA LEU A 201 9.59 -9.60 -6.50
C LEU A 201 8.46 -8.59 -6.34
N THR A 202 7.24 -8.99 -6.69
CA THR A 202 6.09 -8.11 -6.54
C THR A 202 4.81 -8.94 -6.71
N SER A 203 3.67 -8.28 -6.65
CA SER A 203 2.38 -8.95 -6.74
C SER A 203 1.99 -9.21 -8.19
N PRO A 204 1.02 -10.09 -8.43
CA PRO A 204 0.45 -10.21 -9.78
C PRO A 204 -0.24 -8.92 -10.22
N ALA A 205 -0.64 -8.06 -9.33
CA ALA A 205 -1.18 -6.76 -9.73
C ALA A 205 -0.14 -5.89 -10.40
N UNK A 206 0.94 -5.91 -9.83
CA UNK A 206 1.96 -5.16 -10.42
C UNK A 206 2.36 -5.66 -11.73
N GLY A 207 2.30 -6.99 -11.83
CA GLY A 207 2.61 -7.59 -13.12
C GLY A 207 1.63 -7.22 -14.22
N VAL A 208 0.36 -7.31 -13.92
CA VAL A 208 -0.65 -6.96 -14.92
C VAL A 208 -0.62 -5.46 -15.23
N ASP A 209 -0.54 -4.62 -14.21
CA ASP A 209 -0.55 -3.16 -14.41
C ASP A 209 0.61 -2.70 -15.28
N SER A 210 1.78 -3.31 -15.13
CA SER A 210 2.97 -2.93 -15.88
C SER A 210 3.15 -3.75 -17.16
N GLN A 211 2.21 -4.65 -17.45
CA GLN A 211 2.27 -5.53 -18.64
C GLN A 211 3.58 -6.31 -18.64
N ALA A 212 3.81 -7.05 -17.55
CA ALA A 212 5.09 -7.75 -17.34
C ALA A 212 5.42 -8.72 -18.49
N TRP A 213 4.39 -9.24 -19.18
CA TRP A 213 4.60 -10.17 -20.29
C TRP A 213 5.41 -9.55 -21.44
N ASP A 214 5.56 -8.22 -21.46
CA ASP A 214 6.37 -7.57 -22.49
C ASP A 214 7.86 -7.70 -22.21
N TYR A 215 8.28 -8.03 -20.99
CA TYR A 215 9.71 -7.99 -20.67
C TYR A 215 10.21 -9.13 -19.78
N VAL A 216 9.32 -9.94 -19.17
CA VAL A 216 9.73 -11.16 -18.46
C VAL A 216 8.83 -12.30 -18.87
N LYS A 217 9.33 -13.53 -18.71
CA LYS A 217 8.61 -14.70 -19.17
C LYS A 217 7.99 -15.52 -18.05
N TYR A 218 8.60 -15.54 -16.90
CA TYR A 218 8.21 -16.48 -15.82
C TYR A 218 7.68 -15.72 -14.62
N TYR A 219 6.61 -16.25 -14.04
CA TYR A 219 6.09 -15.80 -12.75
C TYR A 219 5.97 -17.00 -11.83
N TYR A 220 6.68 -16.95 -10.71
CA TYR A 220 6.62 -17.99 -9.69
C TYR A 220 5.72 -17.50 -8.57
N ASP A 221 4.62 -18.22 -8.35
CA ASP A 221 3.60 -17.82 -7.38
C ASP A 221 4.03 -18.25 -5.98
N ALA A 222 5.07 -17.59 -5.50
CA ALA A 222 5.75 -17.98 -4.26
C ALA A 222 4.98 -17.60 -3.00
N GLN A 223 4.09 -16.61 -3.08
CA GLN A 223 3.26 -16.17 -1.95
C GLN A 223 4.12 -15.89 -0.72
N VAL A 224 5.13 -15.03 -0.91
CA VAL A 224 6.16 -14.81 0.10
C VAL A 224 5.59 -14.02 1.29
N PHE A 225 4.81 -13.00 1.01
CA PHE A 225 4.12 -12.19 2.01
C PHE A 225 3.05 -11.35 1.32
N ILE A 226 2.22 -10.68 2.10
CA ILE A 226 1.14 -9.82 1.61
C ILE A 226 1.36 -8.43 2.19
N PRO A 227 1.99 -7.51 1.44
CA PRO A 227 2.26 -6.19 1.99
C PRO A 227 1.01 -5.32 2.01
N GLN A 228 1.01 -4.33 2.90
CA GLN A 228 -0.09 -3.36 3.02
C GLN A 228 0.35 -2.04 2.43
N SER A 229 -0.59 -1.36 1.78
CA SER A 229 -0.54 0.08 1.64
C SER A 229 -1.48 0.68 2.66
N PHE A 230 -1.24 1.91 3.07
CA PHE A 230 -2.19 2.59 3.93
C PHE A 230 -2.50 3.99 3.39
N VAL A 231 -3.64 4.51 3.83
CA VAL A 231 -4.02 5.89 3.56
C VAL A 231 -3.87 6.67 4.86
N ILE A 232 -3.12 7.75 4.76
CA ILE A 232 -2.78 8.61 5.89
C ILE A 232 -3.22 10.05 5.57
N ILE A 233 -3.54 10.79 6.62
CA ILE A 233 -4.05 12.16 6.52
C ILE A 233 -3.26 13.05 7.46
N ASN A 234 -2.99 14.29 7.02
CA ASN A 234 -2.43 15.31 7.88
C ASN A 234 -3.36 15.54 9.08
N LYS A 235 -2.82 15.40 10.29
CA LYS A 235 -3.65 15.47 11.50
C LYS A 235 -4.29 16.82 11.69
N ARG A 236 -3.55 17.90 11.41
CA ARG A 236 -4.10 19.25 11.57
C ARG A 236 -5.26 19.50 10.60
N ALA A 237 -5.10 19.05 9.35
CA ALA A 237 -6.19 19.17 8.36
C ALA A 237 -7.41 18.38 8.82
N PHE A 238 -7.20 17.19 9.37
CA PHE A 238 -8.30 16.38 9.88
C PHE A 238 -9.00 17.06 11.05
N GLN A 239 -8.23 17.60 11.97
CA GLN A 239 -8.80 18.23 13.17
C GLN A 239 -9.58 19.51 12.86
N ARG A 240 -9.28 20.17 11.75
CA ARG A 240 -10.03 21.37 11.32
C ARG A 240 -11.42 21.05 10.80
N LEU A 241 -11.68 19.79 10.44
CA LEU A 241 -12.99 19.39 9.94
C LEU A 241 -14.02 19.41 11.06
N PRO A 242 -15.28 19.73 10.76
CA PRO A 242 -16.35 19.54 11.75
C PRO A 242 -16.42 18.08 12.19
N GLU A 243 -16.90 17.83 13.42
CA GLU A 243 -16.93 16.48 13.96
C GLU A 243 -17.68 15.50 13.09
N ASN A 244 -18.81 15.93 12.50
CA ASN A 244 -19.58 15.04 11.65
C ASN A 244 -18.81 14.67 10.38
N VAL A 245 -17.99 15.58 9.87
CA VAL A 245 -17.16 15.30 8.70
C VAL A 245 -16.00 14.38 9.09
N GLN A 246 -15.40 14.59 10.25
CA GLN A 246 -14.38 13.66 10.77
C GLN A 246 -14.94 12.24 10.84
N LYS A 247 -16.16 12.10 11.37
CA LYS A 247 -16.79 10.79 11.46
C LYS A 247 -17.02 10.20 10.08
N ALA A 248 -17.44 11.01 9.12
CA ALA A 248 -17.65 10.53 7.75
C ALA A 248 -16.33 10.00 7.15
N VAL A 249 -15.21 10.67 7.43
CA VAL A 249 -13.91 10.22 6.95
C VAL A 249 -13.54 8.87 7.56
N LEU A 250 -13.72 8.73 8.87
CA LEU A 250 -13.35 7.48 9.55
C LEU A 250 -14.27 6.33 9.14
N ASP A 251 -15.56 6.59 8.97
CA ASP A 251 -16.50 5.56 8.51
C ASP A 251 -16.19 5.13 7.08
N ALA A 252 -15.88 6.08 6.21
CA ALA A 252 -15.50 5.77 4.83
C ALA A 252 -14.19 4.98 4.81
N GLY A 253 -13.27 5.29 5.72
CA GLY A 253 -12.04 4.55 5.86
C GLY A 253 -12.27 3.10 6.26
N ALA A 254 -13.18 2.87 7.20
CA ALA A 254 -13.49 1.50 7.62
C ALA A 254 -14.08 0.70 6.45
N ARG A 255 -14.97 1.32 5.67
CA ARG A 255 -15.53 0.66 4.49
C ARG A 255 -14.46 0.40 3.44
N ALA A 256 -13.55 1.36 3.23
CA ALA A 256 -12.47 1.20 2.26
C ALA A 256 -11.52 0.07 2.66
N GLU A 257 -11.23 -0.08 3.96
CA GLU A 257 -10.39 -1.17 4.42
C GLU A 257 -11.05 -2.52 4.15
N GLU A 258 -12.31 -2.66 4.50
CA GLU A 258 -13.04 -3.90 4.25
C GLU A 258 -13.10 -4.21 2.75
N ARG A 259 -13.39 -3.19 1.94
CA ARG A 259 -13.45 -3.35 0.49
C ARG A 259 -12.09 -3.74 -0.08
N GLY A 260 -11.00 -3.17 0.45
CA GLY A 260 -9.66 -3.49 0.00
C GLY A 260 -9.30 -4.95 0.17
N TRP A 261 -9.65 -5.55 1.33
CA TRP A 261 -9.42 -6.98 1.53
C TRP A 261 -10.22 -7.80 0.53
N ALA A 262 -11.49 -7.46 0.33
CA ALA A 262 -12.34 -8.19 -0.60
C ALA A 262 -11.81 -8.08 -2.03
N MET A 263 -11.41 -6.88 -2.44
CA MET A 263 -10.90 -6.68 -3.79
C MET A 263 -9.61 -7.46 -4.03
N SER A 264 -8.69 -7.44 -3.06
CA SER A 264 -7.42 -8.15 -3.22
C SER A 264 -7.63 -9.66 -3.31
N ARG A 265 -8.49 -10.20 -2.44
CA ARG A 265 -8.81 -11.63 -2.49
C ARG A 265 -9.40 -12.02 -3.86
N GLU A 266 -10.34 -11.23 -4.33
CA GLU A 266 -11.04 -11.52 -5.58
C GLU A 266 -10.12 -11.39 -6.79
N GLN A 267 -9.25 -10.38 -6.79
CA GLN A 267 -8.42 -10.09 -7.95
C GLN A 267 -7.26 -11.07 -8.12
N THR A 268 -6.79 -11.68 -7.06
CA THR A 268 -5.52 -12.40 -7.10
C THR A 268 -5.49 -13.49 -8.16
N SER A 269 -6.48 -14.39 -8.18
CA SER A 269 -6.46 -15.47 -9.18
C SER A 269 -6.72 -14.95 -10.58
N LYS A 270 -7.54 -13.91 -10.73
CA LYS A 270 -7.79 -13.30 -12.04
C LYS A 270 -6.51 -12.72 -12.62
N LEU A 271 -5.69 -12.10 -11.78
CA LEU A 271 -4.47 -11.44 -12.24
C LEU A 271 -3.43 -12.46 -12.70
N THR A 272 -3.26 -13.55 -11.96
CA THR A 272 -2.33 -14.60 -12.41
C THR A 272 -2.81 -15.23 -13.70
N GLN A 273 -4.13 -15.44 -13.84
CA GLN A 273 -4.68 -15.99 -15.06
C GLN A 273 -4.46 -15.05 -16.25
N THR A 274 -4.60 -13.74 -16.03
CA THR A 274 -4.34 -12.76 -17.09
C THR A 274 -2.90 -12.88 -17.59
N MET A 275 -1.94 -13.01 -16.66
CA MET A 275 -0.54 -13.14 -17.08
C MET A 275 -0.32 -14.41 -17.90
N ALA A 276 -0.93 -15.52 -17.49
CA ALA A 276 -0.83 -16.77 -18.24
C ALA A 276 -1.47 -16.62 -19.64
N ASP A 277 -2.63 -15.99 -19.70
CA ASP A 277 -3.32 -15.77 -21.00
C ASP A 277 -2.49 -14.90 -21.93
N LYS A 278 -1.65 -14.03 -21.38
CA LYS A 278 -0.79 -13.15 -22.19
C LYS A 278 0.54 -13.79 -22.53
N GLY A 279 0.73 -15.06 -22.20
CA GLY A 279 1.88 -15.82 -22.62
C GLY A 279 2.97 -16.03 -21.59
N MET A 280 2.78 -15.57 -20.37
CA MET A 280 3.76 -15.86 -19.31
C MET A 280 3.60 -17.29 -18.80
N VAL A 281 4.72 -17.92 -18.39
CA VAL A 281 4.71 -19.21 -17.72
C VAL A 281 4.48 -18.91 -16.23
N VAL A 282 3.34 -19.37 -15.77
CA VAL A 282 2.98 -19.17 -14.36
C VAL A 282 3.19 -20.49 -13.65
N UNK A 283 4.21 -20.46 -12.82
CA UNK A 283 4.54 -21.68 -12.16
C UNK A 283 4.52 -21.47 -10.68
N UNK A 284 4.80 -22.69 -10.05
CA UNK A 284 5.01 -22.73 -8.62
C UNK A 284 6.49 -22.87 -8.40
N UNK A 285 7.02 -22.67 -7.25
CA UNK A 285 8.41 -22.81 -6.96
C UNK A 285 8.69 -24.25 -6.70
N UNK A 286 9.76 -24.74 -6.88
CA UNK A 286 10.23 -26.03 -6.65
C UNK A 286 10.33 -26.23 -5.16
N UNK A 287 10.34 -27.41 -4.69
CA UNK A 287 10.34 -27.79 -3.28
C UNK A 287 11.63 -27.39 -2.57
N UNK A 288 12.64 -27.56 -3.25
CA UNK A 288 13.90 -27.16 -2.75
C UNK A 288 14.09 -25.67 -2.71
N UNK A 289 13.58 -25.03 -3.53
CA UNK A 289 13.67 -23.58 -3.59
C UNK A 289 12.77 -22.93 -2.58
N UNK A 290 11.71 -23.66 -2.28
CA UNK A 290 10.76 -23.23 -1.28
C UNK A 290 11.30 -23.44 0.13
N UNK A 291 12.02 -24.42 0.30
CA UNK A 291 12.64 -24.69 1.57
C UNK A 291 13.73 -23.68 1.88
N UNK A 292 14.43 -23.36 0.92
CA UNK A 292 15.42 -22.31 1.04
C UNK A 292 14.84 -20.91 1.22
N UNK A 293 13.73 -20.73 0.81
CA UNK A 293 13.10 -19.48 0.96
C UNK A 293 12.43 -19.37 2.31
N UNK A 294 12.09 -20.48 2.96
CA UNK A 294 11.61 -20.61 4.29
C UNK A 294 12.70 -20.33 5.30
N ALA A 295 13.86 -20.69 5.09
CA ALA A 295 15.02 -20.39 5.96
C ALA A 295 15.34 -18.89 5.98
N ILE A 296 15.30 -18.28 4.83
CA ILE A 296 15.51 -16.84 4.76
C ILE A 296 14.44 -16.11 5.60
N GLY A 297 13.21 -16.58 5.54
CA GLY A 297 12.14 -16.00 6.34
C GLY A 297 12.43 -16.08 7.84
N GLN A 298 12.98 -17.20 8.29
CA GLN A 298 13.35 -17.33 9.70
C GLN A 298 14.46 -16.36 10.06
N THR A 299 15.45 -16.25 9.20
CA THR A 299 16.54 -15.29 9.44
C THR A 299 15.98 -13.88 9.56
N MET A 300 15.10 -13.50 8.65
CA MET A 300 14.56 -12.15 8.67
C MET A 300 13.61 -11.93 9.84
N THR A 301 12.88 -12.95 10.27
CA THR A 301 12.06 -12.85 11.49
C THR A 301 12.93 -12.55 12.69
N GLU A 302 14.05 -13.25 12.83
CA GLU A 302 14.98 -13.03 13.95
C GLU A 302 15.58 -11.63 13.89
N GLU A 303 15.99 -11.20 12.69
CA GLU A 303 16.52 -9.84 12.51
C GLU A 303 15.49 -8.81 12.88
N TRP A 304 14.24 -9.02 12.45
CA TRP A 304 13.17 -8.07 12.72
C TRP A 304 12.89 -7.96 14.22
N LEU A 305 12.82 -9.10 14.91
CA LEU A 305 12.59 -9.09 16.35
C LEU A 305 13.68 -8.35 17.09
N LYS A 306 14.92 -8.52 16.68
CA LYS A 306 16.04 -7.79 17.32
C LYS A 306 15.87 -6.29 17.14
N LYS A 307 15.52 -5.85 15.93
CA LYS A 307 15.37 -4.41 15.67
C LYS A 307 14.14 -3.84 16.37
N ALA A 308 13.04 -4.58 16.35
CA ALA A 308 11.76 -4.07 16.84
C ALA A 308 11.66 -4.08 18.37
N GLY A 309 12.42 -4.97 19.03
CA GLY A 309 12.50 -4.97 20.48
C GLY A 309 11.19 -5.36 21.15
N ALA A 310 10.92 -4.73 22.28
CA ALA A 310 9.78 -5.10 23.12
C ALA A 310 8.44 -4.93 22.40
N ASP A 311 8.28 -3.85 21.64
CA ASP A 311 7.03 -3.63 20.90
C ASP A 311 6.87 -4.66 19.80
N GLY A 312 7.96 -5.07 19.16
CA GLY A 312 7.90 -6.13 18.18
C GLY A 312 7.44 -7.44 18.77
N GLN A 313 7.94 -7.78 19.94
CA GLN A 313 7.51 -8.99 20.63
C GLN A 313 6.03 -8.92 20.99
N LYS A 314 5.58 -7.77 21.50
CA LYS A 314 4.16 -7.59 21.82
C LYS A 314 3.28 -7.75 20.58
N LEU A 315 3.73 -7.19 19.46
CA LEU A 315 2.98 -7.30 18.21
C LEU A 315 2.87 -8.78 17.78
N LEU A 316 3.98 -9.50 17.80
CA LEU A 316 3.96 -10.91 17.42
C LEU A 316 3.13 -11.75 18.37
N ASP A 317 3.21 -11.45 19.68
CA ASP A 317 2.38 -12.17 20.66
C ASP A 317 0.90 -11.97 20.37
N ALA A 318 0.50 -10.74 20.03
CA ALA A 318 -0.89 -10.45 19.66
C ALA A 318 -1.29 -11.19 18.38
N TYR A 319 -0.40 -11.19 17.39
CA TYR A 319 -0.64 -11.87 16.13
C TYR A 319 -0.82 -13.38 16.32
N ARG A 320 -0.03 -13.96 17.22
CA ARG A 320 -0.02 -15.42 17.40
C ARG A 320 -1.10 -15.93 18.34
N GLN A 321 -1.89 -15.06 18.93
CA GLN A 321 -2.99 -15.51 19.78
C GLN A 321 -4.09 -16.17 18.94
N PRO A 322 -4.74 -17.24 19.48
CA PRO A 322 -5.80 -17.92 18.72
C PRO A 322 -6.98 -17.04 18.34
#